data_852ffa7c85bd2073084d602d3559eba1
#
_entry.id   852ffa7c85bd2073084d602d3559eba1
#
_cell.length_a   1.000
_cell.length_b   1.000
_cell.length_c   1.000
_cell.angle_alpha   90.00
_cell.angle_beta   90.00
_cell.angle_gamma   90.00
#
_symmetry.space_group_name_H-M   'P 1'
#
loop_
_entity.id
_entity.type
_entity.pdbx_description
1 polymer ?
#
loop_
_entity_poly.entity_id
_entity_poly.type
_entity_poly.pdbx_seq_one_letter_code
_entity_poly.pdbx_strand_id
1 'polypeptide(L)'
;MNLDTMRYFKELAKAGTFYSAAKRLFMSQQGLNKAVTALEDELGVKLIERGRRGVTLTPEGQRFLVFANQTIAAYEGFLGTLYDSGSRHARMSDPINIHVTYYSAQIASGSQEYVDMLAGSAYLEEPFEKIVRRVLSSDGSDLSFVDLHANTLPKILANPNLVFDPAIPTKIGVVCRRDSPLTGRDSLKRGELADWPCAMNSFKEMAQVLEWLFRDTPLTNVRMSAANPRMLLRFARTSSDGVALYDSFGFHLACQDETMPTDDLTFVPLATPEALCQIGFLLPKHIKTKPRISHVQSALMSFLRERHGEYLEAHPF
;
A
#
# COMPACT_ATOMS: atom_id res chain seq x y z
N MET A 1 -14.37 -25.75 -13.82
CA MET A 1 -13.69 -24.58 -13.19
C MET A 1 -14.27 -23.29 -13.75
N ASN A 2 -14.58 -22.30 -12.90
CA ASN A 2 -15.09 -20.98 -13.31
C ASN A 2 -14.48 -19.88 -12.43
N LEU A 3 -14.69 -18.63 -12.80
CA LEU A 3 -14.12 -17.48 -12.10
C LEU A 3 -14.59 -17.35 -10.65
N ASP A 4 -15.84 -17.70 -10.36
CA ASP A 4 -16.35 -17.62 -8.99
C ASP A 4 -15.65 -18.63 -8.09
N THR A 5 -15.38 -19.84 -8.61
CA THR A 5 -14.63 -20.85 -7.88
C THR A 5 -13.19 -20.39 -7.59
N MET A 6 -12.56 -19.69 -8.54
CA MET A 6 -11.23 -19.09 -8.32
C MET A 6 -11.27 -17.98 -7.26
N ARG A 7 -12.31 -17.13 -7.27
CA ARG A 7 -12.52 -16.11 -6.23
C ARG A 7 -12.76 -16.73 -4.85
N TYR A 8 -13.53 -17.81 -4.79
CA TYR A 8 -13.78 -18.55 -3.56
C TYR A 8 -12.49 -19.13 -2.97
N PHE A 9 -11.67 -19.74 -3.84
CA PHE A 9 -10.38 -20.29 -3.42
C PHE A 9 -9.42 -19.21 -2.94
N LYS A 10 -9.31 -18.09 -3.65
CA LYS A 10 -8.51 -16.91 -3.25
C LYS A 10 -8.94 -16.40 -1.88
N GLU A 11 -10.25 -16.25 -1.62
CA GLU A 11 -10.75 -15.79 -0.33
C GLU A 11 -10.50 -16.81 0.79
N LEU A 12 -10.61 -18.12 0.50
CA LEU A 12 -10.28 -19.17 1.45
C LEU A 12 -8.79 -19.15 1.83
N ALA A 13 -7.91 -18.98 0.84
CA ALA A 13 -6.47 -18.85 1.06
C ALA A 13 -6.12 -17.65 1.96
N LYS A 14 -6.80 -16.53 1.75
CA LYS A 14 -6.64 -15.30 2.55
C LYS A 14 -7.21 -15.44 3.97
N ALA A 15 -8.37 -16.08 4.11
CA ALA A 15 -9.07 -16.18 5.39
C ALA A 15 -8.54 -17.30 6.31
N GLY A 16 -7.84 -18.29 5.78
CA GLY A 16 -7.25 -19.42 6.50
C GLY A 16 -8.27 -20.39 7.10
N THR A 17 -9.59 -20.11 7.04
CA THR A 17 -10.64 -21.01 7.50
C THR A 17 -11.88 -20.93 6.62
N PHE A 18 -12.56 -22.05 6.43
CA PHE A 18 -13.84 -22.09 5.68
C PHE A 18 -14.92 -21.20 6.29
N TYR A 19 -14.96 -21.11 7.62
CA TYR A 19 -15.92 -20.27 8.31
C TYR A 19 -15.73 -18.79 8.00
N SER A 20 -14.50 -18.28 8.15
CA SER A 20 -14.19 -16.88 7.90
C SER A 20 -14.35 -16.51 6.42
N ALA A 21 -13.92 -17.39 5.51
CA ALA A 21 -14.08 -17.17 4.07
C ALA A 21 -15.54 -17.15 3.65
N ALA A 22 -16.35 -18.13 4.10
CA ALA A 22 -17.78 -18.20 3.78
C ALA A 22 -18.55 -16.96 4.27
N LYS A 23 -18.22 -16.46 5.49
CA LYS A 23 -18.79 -15.23 6.02
C LYS A 23 -18.49 -14.02 5.13
N ARG A 24 -17.27 -13.89 4.63
CA ARG A 24 -16.86 -12.79 3.74
C ARG A 24 -17.49 -12.90 2.34
N LEU A 25 -17.71 -14.13 1.88
CA LEU A 25 -18.34 -14.42 0.59
C LEU A 25 -19.86 -14.43 0.64
N PHE A 26 -20.48 -14.17 1.81
CA PHE A 26 -21.93 -14.22 2.02
C PHE A 26 -22.56 -15.54 1.58
N MET A 27 -21.87 -16.65 1.84
CA MET A 27 -22.33 -18.00 1.50
C MET A 27 -22.24 -18.96 2.68
N SER A 28 -22.84 -20.15 2.56
CA SER A 28 -22.71 -21.18 3.59
C SER A 28 -21.34 -21.83 3.55
N GLN A 29 -20.82 -22.22 4.73
CA GLN A 29 -19.57 -22.98 4.83
C GLN A 29 -19.61 -24.28 4.03
N GLN A 30 -20.77 -24.96 3.99
CA GLN A 30 -20.96 -26.18 3.21
C GLN A 30 -20.89 -25.89 1.70
N GLY A 31 -21.46 -24.78 1.24
CA GLY A 31 -21.40 -24.34 -0.16
C GLY A 31 -19.97 -24.07 -0.60
N LEU A 32 -19.21 -23.31 0.21
CA LEU A 32 -17.80 -23.04 -0.07
C LEU A 32 -16.97 -24.35 -0.10
N ASN A 33 -17.21 -25.24 0.86
CA ASN A 33 -16.54 -26.52 0.91
C ASN A 33 -16.82 -27.38 -0.34
N LYS A 34 -18.08 -27.47 -0.77
CA LYS A 34 -18.46 -28.15 -2.01
C LYS A 34 -17.75 -27.56 -3.23
N ALA A 35 -17.71 -26.25 -3.33
CA ALA A 35 -17.07 -25.56 -4.47
C ALA A 35 -15.57 -25.85 -4.55
N VAL A 36 -14.86 -25.82 -3.41
CA VAL A 36 -13.42 -26.11 -3.35
C VAL A 36 -13.15 -27.59 -3.62
N THR A 37 -13.95 -28.51 -3.07
CA THR A 37 -13.81 -29.94 -3.35
C THR A 37 -14.02 -30.25 -4.83
N ALA A 38 -15.07 -29.68 -5.43
CA ALA A 38 -15.32 -29.85 -6.87
C ALA A 38 -14.15 -29.31 -7.74
N LEU A 39 -13.52 -28.23 -7.31
CA LEU A 39 -12.33 -27.70 -7.96
C LEU A 39 -11.15 -28.65 -7.87
N GLU A 40 -10.88 -29.21 -6.69
CA GLU A 40 -9.83 -30.22 -6.49
C GLU A 40 -10.08 -31.49 -7.32
N ASP A 41 -11.32 -31.94 -7.35
CA ASP A 41 -11.73 -33.12 -8.13
C ASP A 41 -11.58 -32.89 -9.64
N GLU A 42 -11.91 -31.70 -10.13
CA GLU A 42 -11.75 -31.33 -11.54
C GLU A 42 -10.26 -31.24 -11.93
N LEU A 43 -9.41 -30.75 -11.04
CA LEU A 43 -7.95 -30.61 -11.27
C LEU A 43 -7.19 -31.91 -11.00
N GLY A 44 -7.82 -32.88 -10.32
CA GLY A 44 -7.18 -34.15 -9.93
C GLY A 44 -6.08 -34.01 -8.87
N VAL A 45 -6.00 -32.86 -8.18
CA VAL A 45 -4.99 -32.59 -7.17
C VAL A 45 -5.59 -31.91 -5.94
N LYS A 46 -4.98 -32.13 -4.77
CA LYS A 46 -5.33 -31.39 -3.55
C LYS A 46 -4.68 -30.02 -3.55
N LEU A 47 -5.49 -28.99 -3.36
CA LEU A 47 -5.04 -27.60 -3.27
C LEU A 47 -4.90 -27.12 -1.83
N ILE A 48 -5.58 -27.79 -0.89
CA ILE A 48 -5.59 -27.42 0.52
C ILE A 48 -5.34 -28.63 1.42
N GLU A 49 -4.71 -28.38 2.54
CA GLU A 49 -4.62 -29.26 3.69
C GLU A 49 -5.48 -28.73 4.83
N ARG A 50 -6.24 -29.63 5.46
CA ARG A 50 -7.11 -29.29 6.59
C ARG A 50 -6.47 -29.68 7.88
N GLY A 51 -6.23 -28.74 8.76
CA GLY A 51 -5.65 -28.94 10.07
C GLY A 51 -6.55 -28.44 11.21
N ARG A 52 -6.15 -28.75 12.46
CA ARG A 52 -6.86 -28.27 13.66
C ARG A 52 -6.88 -26.73 13.77
N ARG A 53 -5.98 -26.03 13.12
CA ARG A 53 -5.85 -24.56 13.14
C ARG A 53 -6.45 -23.88 11.92
N GLY A 54 -7.06 -24.60 10.98
CA GLY A 54 -7.63 -24.07 9.75
C GLY A 54 -7.17 -24.77 8.50
N VAL A 55 -7.02 -24.00 7.41
CA VAL A 55 -6.65 -24.46 6.08
C VAL A 55 -5.28 -23.91 5.71
N THR A 56 -4.40 -24.75 5.20
CA THR A 56 -3.13 -24.36 4.58
C THR A 56 -3.10 -24.78 3.12
N LEU A 57 -2.38 -24.05 2.28
CA LEU A 57 -2.23 -24.39 0.87
C LEU A 57 -1.17 -25.48 0.67
N THR A 58 -1.45 -26.43 -0.21
CA THR A 58 -0.43 -27.33 -0.75
C THR A 58 0.49 -26.57 -1.73
N PRO A 59 1.63 -27.13 -2.17
CA PRO A 59 2.42 -26.57 -3.26
C PRO A 59 1.61 -26.34 -4.54
N GLU A 60 0.68 -27.27 -4.83
CA GLU A 60 -0.28 -27.17 -5.94
C GLU A 60 -1.27 -26.02 -5.72
N GLY A 61 -1.75 -25.86 -4.48
CA GLY A 61 -2.62 -24.76 -4.07
C GLY A 61 -1.95 -23.39 -4.20
N GLN A 62 -0.69 -23.27 -3.89
CA GLN A 62 0.08 -22.05 -4.08
C GLN A 62 0.20 -21.69 -5.57
N ARG A 63 0.54 -22.68 -6.42
CA ARG A 63 0.58 -22.49 -7.88
C ARG A 63 -0.78 -22.13 -8.44
N PHE A 64 -1.84 -22.78 -7.96
CA PHE A 64 -3.20 -22.45 -8.36
C PHE A 64 -3.62 -21.05 -7.91
N LEU A 65 -3.23 -20.59 -6.73
CA LEU A 65 -3.52 -19.23 -6.26
C LEU A 65 -2.90 -18.17 -7.16
N VAL A 66 -1.66 -18.38 -7.62
CA VAL A 66 -1.00 -17.49 -8.60
C VAL A 66 -1.80 -17.47 -9.90
N PHE A 67 -2.13 -18.63 -10.44
CA PHE A 67 -2.93 -18.77 -11.67
C PHE A 67 -4.30 -18.12 -11.53
N ALA A 68 -5.01 -18.35 -10.41
CA ALA A 68 -6.33 -17.77 -10.14
C ALA A 68 -6.26 -16.23 -10.08
N ASN A 69 -5.24 -15.67 -9.43
CA ASN A 69 -5.05 -14.22 -9.38
C ASN A 69 -4.83 -13.62 -10.78
N GLN A 70 -3.97 -14.25 -11.59
CA GLN A 70 -3.69 -13.82 -12.96
C GLN A 70 -4.95 -13.92 -13.85
N THR A 71 -5.69 -15.00 -13.74
CA THR A 71 -6.90 -15.23 -14.53
C THR A 71 -8.02 -14.25 -14.17
N ILE A 72 -8.22 -14.00 -12.87
CA ILE A 72 -9.20 -13.01 -12.40
C ILE A 72 -8.81 -11.62 -12.91
N ALA A 73 -7.55 -11.23 -12.80
CA ALA A 73 -7.07 -9.93 -13.28
C ALA A 73 -7.22 -9.79 -14.81
N ALA A 74 -6.87 -10.83 -15.58
CA ALA A 74 -7.04 -10.85 -17.04
C ALA A 74 -8.51 -10.74 -17.44
N TYR A 75 -9.42 -11.44 -16.74
CA TYR A 75 -10.85 -11.35 -16.99
C TYR A 75 -11.42 -9.97 -16.64
N GLU A 76 -11.03 -9.42 -15.52
CA GLU A 76 -11.43 -8.06 -15.10
C GLU A 76 -10.90 -7.01 -16.09
N GLY A 77 -9.68 -7.17 -16.57
CA GLY A 77 -9.11 -6.36 -17.65
C GLY A 77 -9.90 -6.49 -18.95
N PHE A 78 -10.26 -7.71 -19.36
CA PHE A 78 -11.08 -7.94 -20.56
C PHE A 78 -12.50 -7.35 -20.43
N LEU A 79 -13.14 -7.49 -19.27
CA LEU A 79 -14.42 -6.82 -19.01
C LEU A 79 -14.29 -5.29 -19.14
N GLY A 80 -13.19 -4.72 -18.64
CA GLY A 80 -12.88 -3.32 -18.84
C GLY A 80 -12.89 -2.93 -20.32
N THR A 81 -12.25 -3.72 -21.20
CA THR A 81 -12.24 -3.47 -22.64
C THR A 81 -13.61 -3.66 -23.30
N LEU A 82 -14.44 -4.59 -22.82
CA LEU A 82 -15.80 -4.78 -23.35
C LEU A 82 -16.77 -3.66 -22.96
N TYR A 83 -16.67 -3.17 -21.74
CA TYR A 83 -17.47 -2.02 -21.30
C TYR A 83 -17.05 -0.76 -22.04
N ASP A 84 -15.79 -0.64 -22.44
CA ASP A 84 -15.30 0.39 -23.35
C ASP A 84 -15.90 0.26 -24.77
N SER A 85 -16.15 -0.98 -25.23
CA SER A 85 -16.67 -1.25 -26.59
C SER A 85 -18.20 -1.12 -26.73
N GLY A 86 -18.94 -1.26 -25.62
CA GLY A 86 -20.41 -1.28 -25.61
C GLY A 86 -21.10 0.07 -25.47
N SER A 87 -20.39 1.08 -25.06
CA SER A 87 -20.91 2.45 -24.89
C SER A 87 -20.35 3.37 -25.96
N ARG A 88 -20.95 3.38 -27.13
CA ARG A 88 -20.59 4.35 -28.22
C ARG A 88 -20.71 5.82 -27.83
N HIS A 89 -20.90 6.16 -26.54
CA HIS A 89 -20.96 7.53 -26.02
C HIS A 89 -20.25 7.76 -24.66
N ALA A 90 -19.68 6.73 -24.01
CA ALA A 90 -18.72 6.98 -22.95
C ALA A 90 -17.33 7.02 -23.61
N ARG A 91 -16.93 8.22 -24.04
CA ARG A 91 -15.57 8.45 -24.58
C ARG A 91 -14.57 7.94 -23.56
N MET A 92 -13.53 7.23 -24.02
CA MET A 92 -12.27 6.98 -23.26
C MET A 92 -11.64 8.28 -22.72
N SER A 93 -12.34 9.39 -22.76
CA SER A 93 -11.91 10.75 -22.47
C SER A 93 -12.44 11.35 -21.18
N ASP A 94 -13.31 10.67 -20.43
CA ASP A 94 -13.66 11.23 -19.13
C ASP A 94 -12.53 10.91 -18.14
N PRO A 95 -11.75 11.93 -17.73
CA PRO A 95 -10.63 11.72 -16.85
C PRO A 95 -11.12 11.14 -15.52
N ILE A 96 -10.44 10.09 -15.03
CA ILE A 96 -10.61 9.66 -13.65
C ILE A 96 -9.88 10.68 -12.78
N ASN A 97 -10.52 11.15 -11.73
CA ASN A 97 -9.83 11.90 -10.72
C ASN A 97 -9.17 10.92 -9.72
N ILE A 98 -7.87 11.05 -9.57
CA ILE A 98 -7.10 10.31 -8.59
C ILE A 98 -6.64 11.30 -7.53
N HIS A 99 -7.27 11.25 -6.37
CA HIS A 99 -6.94 12.10 -5.23
C HIS A 99 -5.82 11.45 -4.44
N VAL A 100 -4.73 12.16 -4.26
CA VAL A 100 -3.53 11.65 -3.59
C VAL A 100 -3.10 12.62 -2.49
N THR A 101 -2.58 12.07 -1.42
CA THR A 101 -1.82 12.85 -0.43
C THR A 101 -0.47 13.21 -1.01
N TYR A 102 0.20 14.21 -0.44
CA TYR A 102 1.52 14.65 -0.89
C TYR A 102 2.53 13.50 -0.97
N TYR A 103 2.52 12.62 0.03
CA TYR A 103 3.44 11.50 0.07
C TYR A 103 3.12 10.45 -1.01
N SER A 104 1.87 10.08 -1.15
CA SER A 104 1.46 9.11 -2.17
C SER A 104 1.61 9.66 -3.61
N ALA A 105 1.60 10.98 -3.80
CA ALA A 105 1.92 11.61 -5.08
C ALA A 105 3.37 11.36 -5.51
N GLN A 106 4.32 11.29 -4.57
CA GLN A 106 5.72 11.02 -4.88
C GLN A 106 5.94 9.59 -5.42
N ILE A 107 5.16 8.62 -4.94
CA ILE A 107 5.18 7.25 -5.45
C ILE A 107 4.76 7.24 -6.92
N ALA A 108 3.75 8.03 -7.25
CA ALA A 108 3.22 8.16 -8.58
C ALA A 108 4.20 8.83 -9.56
N SER A 109 4.95 9.82 -9.11
CA SER A 109 5.84 10.61 -9.96
C SER A 109 7.16 9.89 -10.31
N GLY A 110 7.46 8.78 -9.66
CA GLY A 110 8.76 8.08 -9.76
C GLY A 110 8.93 7.25 -11.02
N SER A 111 7.92 7.11 -11.90
CA SER A 111 8.05 6.27 -13.09
C SER A 111 7.18 6.75 -14.25
N GLN A 112 7.76 6.82 -15.44
CA GLN A 112 7.03 7.16 -16.67
C GLN A 112 5.92 6.14 -16.97
N GLU A 113 6.15 4.86 -16.68
CA GLU A 113 5.16 3.78 -16.84
C GLU A 113 3.91 4.02 -16.01
N TYR A 114 4.06 4.56 -14.79
CA TYR A 114 2.94 4.92 -13.94
C TYR A 114 2.14 6.08 -14.54
N VAL A 115 2.83 7.10 -15.07
CA VAL A 115 2.20 8.22 -15.76
C VAL A 115 1.46 7.75 -17.01
N ASP A 116 2.06 6.83 -17.78
CA ASP A 116 1.47 6.27 -18.99
C ASP A 116 0.25 5.39 -18.70
N MET A 117 0.31 4.57 -17.65
CA MET A 117 -0.83 3.77 -17.19
C MET A 117 -2.03 4.64 -16.78
N LEU A 118 -1.77 5.82 -16.28
CA LEU A 118 -2.78 6.78 -15.85
C LEU A 118 -3.11 7.84 -16.90
N ALA A 119 -2.63 7.66 -18.13
CA ALA A 119 -2.91 8.57 -19.24
C ALA A 119 -4.41 8.83 -19.37
N GLY A 120 -4.79 10.12 -19.37
CA GLY A 120 -6.18 10.55 -19.35
C GLY A 120 -6.82 10.65 -17.96
N SER A 121 -6.07 10.40 -16.88
CA SER A 121 -6.51 10.64 -15.50
C SER A 121 -5.99 11.98 -14.97
N ALA A 122 -6.78 12.64 -14.13
CA ALA A 122 -6.35 13.85 -13.43
C ALA A 122 -5.76 13.46 -12.07
N TYR A 123 -4.52 13.85 -11.82
CA TYR A 123 -3.87 13.73 -10.52
C TYR A 123 -4.12 14.97 -9.69
N LEU A 124 -4.74 14.81 -8.54
CA LEU A 124 -5.12 15.89 -7.64
C LEU A 124 -4.49 15.67 -6.28
N GLU A 125 -3.39 16.36 -6.02
CA GLU A 125 -2.77 16.40 -4.70
C GLU A 125 -3.62 17.27 -3.77
N GLU A 126 -4.10 16.69 -2.67
CA GLU A 126 -5.00 17.35 -1.74
C GLU A 126 -4.68 16.97 -0.28
N PRO A 127 -4.97 17.84 0.69
CA PRO A 127 -4.89 17.50 2.11
C PRO A 127 -5.78 16.30 2.44
N PHE A 128 -5.30 15.45 3.35
CA PHE A 128 -5.96 14.18 3.71
C PHE A 128 -7.44 14.37 4.12
N GLU A 129 -7.75 15.39 4.94
CA GLU A 129 -9.12 15.65 5.38
C GLU A 129 -10.05 16.04 4.22
N LYS A 130 -9.50 16.64 3.16
CA LYS A 130 -10.28 16.97 1.95
C LYS A 130 -10.59 15.72 1.16
N ILE A 131 -9.60 14.80 1.05
CA ILE A 131 -9.79 13.49 0.40
C ILE A 131 -10.85 12.68 1.14
N VAL A 132 -10.79 12.60 2.47
CA VAL A 132 -11.80 11.90 3.29
C VAL A 132 -13.20 12.44 3.02
N ARG A 133 -13.38 13.77 3.00
CA ARG A 133 -14.70 14.39 2.68
C ARG A 133 -15.18 14.04 1.28
N ARG A 134 -14.29 14.00 0.29
CA ARG A 134 -14.63 13.57 -1.08
C ARG A 134 -15.09 12.13 -1.12
N VAL A 135 -14.34 11.21 -0.50
CA VAL A 135 -14.69 9.81 -0.46
C VAL A 135 -16.07 9.60 0.17
N LEU A 136 -16.36 10.32 1.27
CA LEU A 136 -17.67 10.24 1.94
C LEU A 136 -18.83 10.80 1.10
N SER A 137 -18.56 11.71 0.17
CA SER A 137 -19.56 12.29 -0.75
C SER A 137 -19.47 11.75 -2.18
N SER A 138 -18.56 10.80 -2.44
CA SER A 138 -18.31 10.24 -3.77
C SER A 138 -19.47 9.37 -4.24
N ASP A 139 -19.71 9.40 -5.55
CA ASP A 139 -20.59 8.46 -6.26
C ASP A 139 -19.86 7.22 -6.78
N GLY A 140 -18.62 6.99 -6.33
CA GLY A 140 -17.75 5.88 -6.74
C GLY A 140 -17.02 6.13 -8.07
N SER A 141 -16.94 7.38 -8.56
CA SER A 141 -16.29 7.75 -9.82
C SER A 141 -14.83 8.18 -9.67
N ASP A 142 -14.37 8.42 -8.45
CA ASP A 142 -13.01 8.87 -8.14
C ASP A 142 -12.23 7.79 -7.40
N LEU A 143 -10.92 7.79 -7.57
CA LEU A 143 -9.99 6.94 -6.81
C LEU A 143 -9.23 7.81 -5.80
N SER A 144 -9.02 7.29 -4.61
CA SER A 144 -8.20 7.97 -3.59
C SER A 144 -7.07 7.05 -3.14
N PHE A 145 -5.83 7.53 -3.27
CA PHE A 145 -4.62 6.81 -2.87
C PHE A 145 -3.89 7.64 -1.82
N VAL A 146 -3.86 7.14 -0.58
CA VAL A 146 -3.48 7.91 0.61
C VAL A 146 -2.49 7.14 1.48
N ASP A 147 -1.72 7.88 2.26
CA ASP A 147 -0.93 7.35 3.37
C ASP A 147 -1.65 7.55 4.70
N LEU A 148 -1.70 6.50 5.50
CA LEU A 148 -2.30 6.47 6.82
C LEU A 148 -1.27 6.12 7.88
N HIS A 149 -1.01 7.06 8.77
CA HIS A 149 -0.14 6.88 9.92
C HIS A 149 -0.89 6.33 11.13
N ALA A 150 -0.16 5.81 12.10
CA ALA A 150 -0.73 5.17 13.30
C ALA A 150 -1.68 6.08 14.11
N ASN A 151 -1.57 7.40 14.00
CA ASN A 151 -2.49 8.35 14.64
C ASN A 151 -3.82 8.55 13.88
N THR A 152 -3.87 8.23 12.61
CA THR A 152 -5.05 8.42 11.73
C THR A 152 -5.71 7.11 11.34
N LEU A 153 -4.93 6.04 11.13
CA LEU A 153 -5.41 4.73 10.70
C LEU A 153 -6.56 4.17 11.57
N PRO A 154 -6.48 4.18 12.92
CA PRO A 154 -7.58 3.67 13.75
C PRO A 154 -8.89 4.44 13.55
N LYS A 155 -8.82 5.75 13.31
CA LYS A 155 -10.00 6.60 13.07
C LYS A 155 -10.68 6.26 11.74
N ILE A 156 -9.88 5.97 10.71
CA ILE A 156 -10.38 5.55 9.40
C ILE A 156 -11.00 4.16 9.47
N LEU A 157 -10.32 3.20 10.12
CA LEU A 157 -10.84 1.84 10.28
C LEU A 157 -12.12 1.77 11.11
N ALA A 158 -12.29 2.67 12.07
CA ALA A 158 -13.50 2.79 12.88
C ALA A 158 -14.67 3.48 12.15
N ASN A 159 -14.42 4.14 11.02
CA ASN A 159 -15.48 4.84 10.29
C ASN A 159 -16.35 3.83 9.50
N PRO A 160 -17.67 3.72 9.79
CA PRO A 160 -18.52 2.73 9.16
C PRO A 160 -18.75 2.96 7.66
N ASN A 161 -18.46 4.14 7.15
CA ASN A 161 -18.70 4.55 5.76
C ASN A 161 -17.44 4.47 4.88
N LEU A 162 -16.29 4.11 5.44
CA LEU A 162 -15.02 4.03 4.73
C LEU A 162 -14.47 2.60 4.72
N VAL A 163 -13.75 2.29 3.67
CA VAL A 163 -12.89 1.10 3.56
C VAL A 163 -11.50 1.56 3.18
N PHE A 164 -10.51 1.06 3.88
CA PHE A 164 -9.11 1.22 3.51
C PHE A 164 -8.57 -0.12 3.00
N ASP A 165 -8.06 -0.11 1.77
CA ASP A 165 -7.42 -1.27 1.12
C ASP A 165 -5.91 -1.01 1.07
N PRO A 166 -5.11 -1.61 1.98
CA PRO A 166 -3.68 -1.34 2.06
C PRO A 166 -2.92 -1.93 0.86
N ALA A 167 -1.98 -1.16 0.34
CA ALA A 167 -1.13 -1.52 -0.80
C ALA A 167 0.35 -1.65 -0.43
N ILE A 168 0.87 -0.74 0.39
CA ILE A 168 2.29 -0.65 0.74
C ILE A 168 2.41 -0.41 2.24
N PRO A 169 3.03 -1.33 3.00
CA PRO A 169 3.44 -1.08 4.37
C PRO A 169 4.74 -0.25 4.37
N THR A 170 4.85 0.70 5.27
CA THR A 170 6.08 1.46 5.47
C THR A 170 6.26 1.82 6.94
N LYS A 171 7.45 2.19 7.33
CA LYS A 171 7.80 2.48 8.72
C LYS A 171 8.70 3.71 8.82
N ILE A 172 8.37 4.62 9.72
CA ILE A 172 9.23 5.77 10.00
C ILE A 172 10.49 5.30 10.72
N GLY A 173 11.61 5.86 10.32
CA GLY A 173 12.92 5.62 10.88
C GLY A 173 13.85 6.78 10.57
N VAL A 174 15.13 6.49 10.53
CA VAL A 174 16.17 7.44 10.14
C VAL A 174 16.99 6.89 8.99
N VAL A 175 17.39 7.77 8.11
CA VAL A 175 18.45 7.53 7.14
C VAL A 175 19.72 8.18 7.69
N CYS A 176 20.81 7.43 7.73
CA CYS A 176 22.11 7.87 8.17
C CYS A 176 23.20 7.28 7.27
N ARG A 177 24.43 7.74 7.40
CA ARG A 177 25.58 7.16 6.72
C ARG A 177 25.83 5.72 7.18
N ARG A 178 26.36 4.88 6.30
CA ARG A 178 26.71 3.49 6.63
C ARG A 178 27.80 3.36 7.68
N ASP A 179 28.64 4.37 7.86
CA ASP A 179 29.66 4.46 8.91
C ASP A 179 29.16 5.08 10.23
N SER A 180 27.88 5.42 10.32
CA SER A 180 27.23 5.93 11.53
C SER A 180 27.20 4.86 12.63
N PRO A 181 27.36 5.22 13.92
CA PRO A 181 27.17 4.30 15.04
C PRO A 181 25.74 3.78 15.20
N LEU A 182 24.78 4.32 14.45
CA LEU A 182 23.41 3.80 14.39
C LEU A 182 23.28 2.60 13.44
N THR A 183 24.23 2.40 12.55
CA THR A 183 24.25 1.30 11.59
C THR A 183 24.43 -0.05 12.29
N GLY A 184 23.78 -1.09 11.78
CA GLY A 184 23.82 -2.45 12.35
C GLY A 184 22.86 -2.67 13.53
N ARG A 185 22.04 -1.69 13.85
CA ARG A 185 20.93 -1.86 14.80
C ARG A 185 19.66 -2.29 14.05
N ASP A 186 18.93 -3.24 14.59
CA ASP A 186 17.66 -3.67 14.04
C ASP A 186 16.59 -2.57 14.10
N SER A 187 16.69 -1.70 15.13
CA SER A 187 15.77 -0.57 15.32
C SER A 187 16.28 0.41 16.39
N LEU A 188 15.72 1.62 16.42
CA LEU A 188 16.07 2.70 17.36
C LEU A 188 14.86 3.08 18.23
N LYS A 189 15.09 3.30 19.52
CA LYS A 189 14.11 3.94 20.39
C LYS A 189 14.05 5.44 20.12
N ARG A 190 12.88 6.05 20.20
CA ARG A 190 12.67 7.49 19.95
C ARG A 190 13.62 8.37 20.79
N GLY A 191 13.80 8.05 22.07
CA GLY A 191 14.67 8.80 22.97
C GLY A 191 16.15 8.78 22.60
N GLU A 192 16.60 7.81 21.83
CA GLU A 192 17.99 7.75 21.35
C GLU A 192 18.30 8.81 20.28
N LEU A 193 17.27 9.42 19.69
CA LEU A 193 17.39 10.44 18.65
C LEU A 193 17.31 11.86 19.21
N ALA A 194 17.01 12.05 20.48
CA ALA A 194 16.71 13.37 21.06
C ALA A 194 17.76 14.42 20.74
N ASP A 195 19.04 14.09 20.89
CA ASP A 195 20.16 15.01 20.73
C ASP A 195 20.89 14.91 19.38
N TRP A 196 20.45 13.98 18.51
CA TRP A 196 21.07 13.81 17.20
C TRP A 196 20.74 14.98 16.27
N PRO A 197 21.73 15.47 15.48
CA PRO A 197 21.46 16.45 14.44
C PRO A 197 20.48 15.86 13.41
N CYS A 198 19.24 16.36 13.40
CA CYS A 198 18.18 15.83 12.58
C CYS A 198 17.78 16.71 11.41
N ALA A 199 17.50 16.10 10.28
CA ALA A 199 16.68 16.68 9.20
C ALA A 199 15.29 16.07 9.20
N MET A 200 14.25 16.88 9.04
CA MET A 200 12.86 16.43 9.01
C MET A 200 12.06 17.07 7.88
N ASN A 201 11.00 16.39 7.47
CA ASN A 201 10.10 16.92 6.45
C ASN A 201 9.28 18.09 7.02
N SER A 202 9.24 19.22 6.30
CA SER A 202 8.49 20.44 6.68
C SER A 202 7.06 20.45 6.14
N PHE A 203 6.65 19.44 5.38
CA PHE A 203 5.28 19.37 4.90
C PHE A 203 4.32 19.21 6.08
N LYS A 204 3.25 20.00 6.10
CA LYS A 204 2.39 20.18 7.28
C LYS A 204 1.90 18.85 7.88
N GLU A 205 1.42 17.95 7.04
CA GLU A 205 0.88 16.66 7.47
C GLU A 205 1.98 15.79 8.09
N MET A 206 3.14 15.71 7.47
CA MET A 206 4.27 14.94 8.00
C MET A 206 4.83 15.59 9.27
N ALA A 207 4.91 16.91 9.33
CA ALA A 207 5.33 17.63 10.54
C ALA A 207 4.41 17.27 11.72
N GLN A 208 3.08 17.26 11.51
CA GLN A 208 2.11 16.86 12.54
C GLN A 208 2.28 15.39 12.97
N VAL A 209 2.59 14.49 12.03
CA VAL A 209 2.88 13.07 12.36
C VAL A 209 4.14 12.97 13.21
N LEU A 210 5.21 13.69 12.86
CA LEU A 210 6.47 13.67 13.61
C LEU A 210 6.31 14.31 15.00
N GLU A 211 5.59 15.44 15.11
CA GLU A 211 5.24 16.04 16.39
C GLU A 211 4.47 15.06 17.30
N TRP A 212 3.47 14.38 16.73
CA TRP A 212 2.73 13.37 17.47
C TRP A 212 3.61 12.16 17.86
N LEU A 213 4.46 11.69 16.96
CA LEU A 213 5.34 10.55 17.17
C LEU A 213 6.37 10.83 18.26
N PHE A 214 6.92 12.04 18.30
CA PHE A 214 7.95 12.47 19.26
C PHE A 214 7.41 13.30 20.43
N ARG A 215 6.10 13.31 20.68
CA ARG A 215 5.46 14.12 21.73
C ARG A 215 6.05 13.90 23.13
N ASP A 216 6.46 12.66 23.45
CA ASP A 216 7.00 12.27 24.75
C ASP A 216 8.54 12.35 24.81
N THR A 217 9.19 12.44 23.66
CA THR A 217 10.65 12.48 23.50
C THR A 217 11.01 13.46 22.39
N PRO A 218 10.86 14.79 22.61
CA PRO A 218 11.06 15.80 21.57
C PRO A 218 12.46 15.75 20.98
N LEU A 219 12.54 16.00 19.68
CA LEU A 219 13.82 16.18 18.99
C LEU A 219 14.35 17.59 19.30
N THR A 220 15.48 17.67 20.01
CA THR A 220 16.04 18.95 20.47
C THR A 220 17.03 19.56 19.49
N ASN A 221 17.53 18.77 18.54
CA ASN A 221 18.59 19.18 17.63
C ASN A 221 18.17 19.10 16.15
N VAL A 222 17.04 19.74 15.80
CA VAL A 222 16.59 19.84 14.41
C VAL A 222 17.45 20.88 13.67
N ARG A 223 18.24 20.44 12.70
CA ARG A 223 19.17 21.28 11.92
C ARG A 223 18.64 21.64 10.55
N MET A 224 17.73 20.83 10.01
CA MET A 224 17.12 21.09 8.72
C MET A 224 15.63 20.74 8.77
N SER A 225 14.83 21.60 8.16
CA SER A 225 13.43 21.34 7.87
C SER A 225 13.17 21.67 6.40
N ALA A 226 12.83 20.69 5.57
CA ALA A 226 12.67 20.87 4.14
C ALA A 226 11.54 19.99 3.60
N ALA A 227 10.75 20.51 2.65
CA ALA A 227 9.71 19.76 1.98
C ALA A 227 10.28 18.77 0.93
N ASN A 228 11.45 19.07 0.38
CA ASN A 228 12.09 18.24 -0.64
C ASN A 228 12.86 17.08 0.01
N PRO A 229 12.45 15.81 -0.23
CA PRO A 229 13.10 14.63 0.34
C PRO A 229 14.60 14.51 -0.01
N ARG A 230 15.00 14.97 -1.20
CA ARG A 230 16.41 14.96 -1.63
C ARG A 230 17.29 15.82 -0.72
N MET A 231 16.77 16.92 -0.18
CA MET A 231 17.50 17.76 0.76
C MET A 231 17.74 17.04 2.08
N LEU A 232 16.78 16.25 2.56
CA LEU A 232 16.91 15.45 3.78
C LEU A 232 18.02 14.40 3.63
N LEU A 233 18.00 13.65 2.52
CA LEU A 233 19.02 12.64 2.23
C LEU A 233 20.39 13.26 2.02
N ARG A 234 20.47 14.43 1.37
CA ARG A 234 21.71 15.18 1.25
C ARG A 234 22.27 15.58 2.61
N PHE A 235 21.41 16.02 3.52
CA PHE A 235 21.84 16.35 4.90
C PHE A 235 22.43 15.13 5.60
N ALA A 236 21.72 13.99 5.60
CA ALA A 236 22.23 12.75 6.20
C ALA A 236 23.56 12.31 5.60
N ARG A 237 23.76 12.50 4.29
CA ARG A 237 24.98 12.13 3.58
C ARG A 237 26.15 13.05 3.89
N THR A 238 25.92 14.35 3.99
CA THR A 238 27.01 15.36 4.14
C THR A 238 27.38 15.66 5.59
N SER A 239 26.53 15.26 6.55
CA SER A 239 26.82 15.41 7.99
C SER A 239 27.52 14.16 8.51
N SER A 240 28.54 14.35 9.35
CA SER A 240 29.30 13.23 9.98
C SER A 240 28.42 12.41 10.93
N ASP A 241 27.48 13.07 11.60
CA ASP A 241 26.60 12.54 12.64
C ASP A 241 25.11 12.85 12.38
N GLY A 242 24.80 13.49 11.24
CA GLY A 242 23.42 13.87 10.90
C GLY A 242 22.56 12.70 10.48
N VAL A 243 21.28 12.74 10.88
CA VAL A 243 20.26 11.78 10.48
C VAL A 243 19.09 12.48 9.79
N ALA A 244 18.46 11.83 8.82
CA ALA A 244 17.22 12.31 8.22
C ALA A 244 16.05 11.43 8.69
N LEU A 245 15.00 12.03 9.25
CA LEU A 245 13.75 11.33 9.48
C LEU A 245 13.11 11.01 8.14
N TYR A 246 12.87 9.74 7.92
CA TYR A 246 12.41 9.22 6.65
C TYR A 246 11.55 7.99 6.88
N ASP A 247 10.94 7.46 5.84
CA ASP A 247 10.26 6.18 5.92
C ASP A 247 10.94 5.13 5.01
N SER A 248 10.71 3.86 5.33
CA SER A 248 11.40 2.75 4.67
C SER A 248 11.08 2.65 3.18
N PHE A 249 9.82 2.90 2.77
CA PHE A 249 9.45 2.83 1.36
C PHE A 249 9.97 4.02 0.56
N GLY A 250 9.90 5.22 1.13
CA GLY A 250 10.49 6.41 0.52
C GLY A 250 12.00 6.27 0.31
N PHE A 251 12.71 5.65 1.26
CA PHE A 251 14.13 5.36 1.10
C PHE A 251 14.38 4.28 0.05
N HIS A 252 13.55 3.23 -0.01
CA HIS A 252 13.60 2.23 -1.08
C HIS A 252 13.45 2.87 -2.47
N LEU A 253 12.50 3.80 -2.65
CA LEU A 253 12.36 4.56 -3.90
C LEU A 253 13.59 5.41 -4.21
N ALA A 254 14.15 6.08 -3.18
CA ALA A 254 15.35 6.88 -3.34
C ALA A 254 16.56 6.04 -3.79
N CYS A 255 16.67 4.79 -3.34
CA CYS A 255 17.73 3.86 -3.77
C CYS A 255 17.57 3.40 -5.22
N GLN A 256 16.38 3.48 -5.79
CA GLN A 256 16.11 3.17 -7.20
C GLN A 256 16.29 4.37 -8.13
N ASP A 257 16.39 5.58 -7.59
CA ASP A 257 16.59 6.80 -8.37
C ASP A 257 18.08 7.00 -8.65
N GLU A 258 18.51 6.68 -9.88
CA GLU A 258 19.90 6.83 -10.34
C GLU A 258 20.45 8.27 -10.20
N THR A 259 19.56 9.26 -10.06
CA THR A 259 19.95 10.67 -9.86
C THR A 259 20.18 11.01 -8.38
N MET A 260 19.90 10.06 -7.47
CA MET A 260 20.07 10.22 -6.02
C MET A 260 21.19 9.30 -5.52
N PRO A 261 22.37 9.83 -5.16
CA PRO A 261 23.43 9.00 -4.58
C PRO A 261 23.03 8.58 -3.17
N THR A 262 22.74 7.30 -2.99
CA THR A 262 22.32 6.68 -1.71
C THR A 262 23.24 5.54 -1.27
N ASP A 263 24.27 5.21 -2.05
CA ASP A 263 25.16 4.05 -1.82
C ASP A 263 25.85 4.06 -0.45
N ASP A 264 26.12 5.26 0.09
CA ASP A 264 26.74 5.49 1.39
C ASP A 264 25.73 5.66 2.54
N LEU A 265 24.43 5.52 2.24
CA LEU A 265 23.34 5.66 3.20
C LEU A 265 22.73 4.32 3.59
N THR A 266 22.08 4.29 4.73
CA THR A 266 21.30 3.16 5.23
C THR A 266 20.09 3.65 6.01
N PHE A 267 19.05 2.82 6.08
CA PHE A 267 17.83 3.08 6.83
C PHE A 267 17.82 2.25 8.12
N VAL A 268 17.46 2.88 9.24
CA VAL A 268 17.27 2.21 10.53
C VAL A 268 15.88 2.57 11.06
N PRO A 269 14.97 1.60 11.23
CA PRO A 269 13.60 1.85 11.65
C PRO A 269 13.49 2.25 13.12
N LEU A 270 12.42 2.97 13.48
CA LEU A 270 12.05 3.18 14.89
C LEU A 270 11.42 1.95 15.50
N ALA A 271 11.81 1.63 16.75
CA ALA A 271 11.32 0.50 17.56
C ALA A 271 9.96 0.81 18.21
N THR A 272 8.99 1.32 17.46
CA THR A 272 7.66 1.62 18.00
C THR A 272 6.57 1.30 16.99
N PRO A 273 5.44 0.68 17.42
CA PRO A 273 4.29 0.48 16.55
C PRO A 273 3.71 1.78 15.97
N GLU A 274 3.88 2.88 16.68
CA GLU A 274 3.44 4.22 16.27
C GLU A 274 4.19 4.75 15.04
N ALA A 275 5.34 4.17 14.69
CA ALA A 275 6.07 4.48 13.47
C ALA A 275 5.51 3.81 12.20
N LEU A 276 4.54 2.90 12.35
CA LEU A 276 3.91 2.24 11.20
C LEU A 276 3.05 3.22 10.41
N CYS A 277 3.16 3.13 9.11
CA CYS A 277 2.35 3.81 8.14
C CYS A 277 1.90 2.81 7.07
N GLN A 278 0.72 3.00 6.52
CA GLN A 278 0.19 2.20 5.43
C GLN A 278 -0.25 3.12 4.30
N ILE A 279 0.18 2.81 3.09
CA ILE A 279 -0.23 3.50 1.89
C ILE A 279 -1.23 2.60 1.17
N GLY A 280 -2.34 3.16 0.70
CA GLY A 280 -3.38 2.34 0.10
C GLY A 280 -4.55 3.16 -0.43
N PHE A 281 -5.60 2.45 -0.81
CA PHE A 281 -6.80 3.06 -1.36
C PHE A 281 -7.83 3.32 -0.28
N LEU A 282 -8.35 4.54 -0.25
CA LEU A 282 -9.48 4.92 0.58
C LEU A 282 -10.75 4.96 -0.27
N LEU A 283 -11.73 4.15 0.08
CA LEU A 283 -12.93 3.91 -0.72
C LEU A 283 -14.19 4.11 0.12
N PRO A 284 -15.32 4.54 -0.49
CA PRO A 284 -16.61 4.55 0.17
C PRO A 284 -17.13 3.11 0.36
N LYS A 285 -17.61 2.77 1.55
CA LYS A 285 -18.03 1.40 1.88
C LYS A 285 -19.35 0.99 1.24
N HIS A 286 -20.29 1.90 1.14
CA HIS A 286 -21.68 1.60 0.74
C HIS A 286 -21.97 1.94 -0.73
N ILE A 287 -20.98 2.48 -1.43
CA ILE A 287 -21.10 2.83 -2.84
C ILE A 287 -20.26 1.86 -3.65
N LYS A 288 -20.90 1.20 -4.60
CA LYS A 288 -20.20 0.31 -5.52
C LYS A 288 -19.27 1.14 -6.40
N THR A 289 -17.98 0.87 -6.28
CA THR A 289 -16.94 1.48 -7.13
C THR A 289 -17.23 1.17 -8.60
N LYS A 290 -17.18 2.16 -9.47
CA LYS A 290 -17.40 1.96 -10.90
C LYS A 290 -16.34 1.02 -11.49
N PRO A 291 -16.68 0.17 -12.47
CA PRO A 291 -15.77 -0.84 -13.02
C PRO A 291 -14.41 -0.25 -13.47
N ARG A 292 -14.42 0.93 -14.07
CA ARG A 292 -13.20 1.63 -14.49
C ARG A 292 -12.28 1.97 -13.31
N ILE A 293 -12.82 2.43 -12.18
CA ILE A 293 -12.05 2.72 -10.97
C ILE A 293 -11.44 1.44 -10.40
N SER A 294 -12.22 0.37 -10.33
CA SER A 294 -11.71 -0.94 -9.88
C SER A 294 -10.60 -1.47 -10.81
N HIS A 295 -10.71 -1.22 -12.12
CA HIS A 295 -9.66 -1.58 -13.08
C HIS A 295 -8.37 -0.80 -12.83
N VAL A 296 -8.44 0.52 -12.68
CA VAL A 296 -7.27 1.38 -12.38
C VAL A 296 -6.64 0.99 -11.03
N GLN A 297 -7.47 0.73 -10.01
CA GLN A 297 -6.98 0.25 -8.71
C GLN A 297 -6.22 -1.08 -8.87
N SER A 298 -6.77 -2.04 -9.61
CA SER A 298 -6.15 -3.36 -9.84
C SER A 298 -4.85 -3.23 -10.65
N ALA A 299 -4.84 -2.39 -11.69
CA ALA A 299 -3.65 -2.13 -12.49
C ALA A 299 -2.55 -1.49 -11.65
N LEU A 300 -2.89 -0.50 -10.80
CA LEU A 300 -1.94 0.12 -9.89
C LEU A 300 -1.38 -0.89 -8.87
N MET A 301 -2.23 -1.74 -8.31
CA MET A 301 -1.77 -2.80 -7.39
C MET A 301 -0.84 -3.80 -8.07
N SER A 302 -1.11 -4.17 -9.32
CA SER A 302 -0.24 -5.07 -10.09
C SER A 302 1.11 -4.42 -10.38
N PHE A 303 1.10 -3.16 -10.81
CA PHE A 303 2.31 -2.37 -11.03
C PHE A 303 3.18 -2.26 -9.78
N LEU A 304 2.58 -1.92 -8.62
CA LEU A 304 3.30 -1.81 -7.36
C LEU A 304 3.94 -3.15 -6.94
N ARG A 305 3.25 -4.27 -7.14
CA ARG A 305 3.78 -5.61 -6.85
C ARG A 305 4.90 -6.01 -7.79
N GLU A 306 4.76 -5.74 -9.06
CA GLU A 306 5.77 -6.07 -10.07
C GLU A 306 7.06 -5.28 -9.83
N ARG A 307 6.94 -3.98 -9.56
CA ARG A 307 8.08 -3.09 -9.39
C ARG A 307 8.74 -3.15 -8.01
N HIS A 308 7.96 -3.40 -6.97
CA HIS A 308 8.41 -3.34 -5.57
C HIS A 308 8.19 -4.67 -4.82
N GLY A 309 8.09 -5.80 -5.53
CA GLY A 309 7.80 -7.11 -4.96
C GLY A 309 8.76 -7.50 -3.84
N GLU A 310 10.05 -7.35 -4.04
CA GLU A 310 11.08 -7.65 -3.02
C GLU A 310 10.89 -6.82 -1.74
N TYR A 311 10.57 -5.53 -1.88
CA TYR A 311 10.27 -4.69 -0.71
C TYR A 311 9.01 -5.17 0.00
N LEU A 312 7.94 -5.48 -0.74
CA LEU A 312 6.66 -5.91 -0.18
C LEU A 312 6.75 -7.27 0.52
N GLU A 313 7.57 -8.19 0.01
CA GLU A 313 7.85 -9.48 0.63
C GLU A 313 8.67 -9.33 1.92
N ALA A 314 9.62 -8.41 1.95
CA ALA A 314 10.44 -8.12 3.13
C ALA A 314 9.68 -7.36 4.23
N HIS A 315 8.56 -6.70 3.90
CA HIS A 315 7.78 -5.88 4.82
C HIS A 315 6.29 -6.26 4.76
N PRO A 316 5.88 -7.42 5.32
CA PRO A 316 4.47 -7.81 5.34
C PRO A 316 3.63 -6.87 6.25
N PHE A 317 2.30 -6.81 5.95
CA PHE A 317 1.33 -6.02 6.74
C PHE A 317 1.14 -6.55 8.16
#